data_ab264315ea478cc0c6b7bb5196fdcb67
#
_entry.id   ab264315ea478cc0c6b7bb5196fdcb67
#
_cell.length_a   1.000
_cell.length_b   1.000
_cell.length_c   1.000
_cell.angle_alpha   90.00
_cell.angle_beta   90.00
_cell.angle_gamma   90.00
#
_symmetry.space_group_name_H-M   'P 1'
#
loop_
_entity.id
_entity.type
_entity.pdbx_description
1 polymer ?
#
loop_
_entity_poly.entity_id
_entity_poly.type
_entity_poly.pdbx_seq_one_letter_code
_entity_poly.pdbx_strand_id
1 'polypeptide(L)'
;NGAGGDRFPLEAGMPNTLRTDFHDDAFWKPRLTTDKAGRLTFEVTYPDDITSWDANFIVVGGRRQTDRKQLRIKSYKPLNAQLSVPRFAIAGDSLNAAGRLTNHTGDTLSVRRTIETDGRTAEKQIRIATSHTDAIPAVAGDADSIRIVYSLTTPGGYFDGERRAIPIYKAGILETHGEFAVLNDTAALRFTPDPALGTVTIHAEASAMQAFLDEIENIDLYPHLCNEQMASKVKALLSKKRIYTLFGRKFKDDDKVTNLLRKLAANQNDGKLWGWWNREQTELWISQQVVEALLDAETEGYKTGLDRQALTDALLAGLNRRMPAAASDSTGMRKNELLSLVGLLRKLDARIDYPRYCAFIASIPDATLGNRLRTAEMLQQLAPDGMPAADSLLALASRTMMGSLYWRDKAPLEPTPRRFAQPDMSDVENT
;
A
#
# COMPACT_ATOMS: atom_id res chain seq x y z
N ASN A 1 52.61 -7.83 -0.45
CA ASN A 1 53.45 -8.50 -1.43
C ASN A 1 52.67 -8.64 -2.70
N GLY A 2 53.04 -7.84 -3.77
CA GLY A 2 52.75 -8.06 -5.19
C GLY A 2 51.30 -8.03 -5.59
N ALA A 3 50.68 -6.85 -5.74
CA ALA A 3 49.50 -6.68 -6.59
C ALA A 3 49.96 -6.84 -8.04
N GLY A 4 50.03 -8.05 -8.54
CA GLY A 4 50.04 -8.37 -9.94
C GLY A 4 48.62 -8.13 -10.44
N GLY A 5 48.36 -6.97 -11.08
CA GLY A 5 47.09 -6.73 -11.78
C GLY A 5 46.93 -7.78 -12.87
N ASP A 6 45.87 -8.56 -12.80
CA ASP A 6 45.52 -9.53 -13.82
C ASP A 6 45.43 -8.80 -15.16
N ARG A 7 46.34 -9.11 -16.11
CA ARG A 7 46.31 -8.59 -17.46
C ARG A 7 45.32 -9.44 -18.26
N PHE A 8 44.29 -8.81 -18.78
CA PHE A 8 43.27 -9.48 -19.58
C PHE A 8 43.51 -9.17 -21.06
N PRO A 9 43.88 -10.16 -21.88
CA PRO A 9 44.05 -9.95 -23.32
C PRO A 9 42.70 -9.62 -23.98
N LEU A 10 42.76 -8.79 -25.04
CA LEU A 10 41.60 -8.56 -25.90
C LEU A 10 41.40 -9.81 -26.76
N GLU A 11 40.42 -10.62 -26.46
CA GLU A 11 40.09 -11.80 -27.25
C GLU A 11 39.38 -11.41 -28.55
N ALA A 12 39.86 -11.94 -29.68
CA ALA A 12 39.17 -11.86 -30.96
C ALA A 12 37.95 -12.79 -30.93
N GLY A 13 36.74 -12.25 -30.95
CA GLY A 13 35.49 -13.03 -30.99
C GLY A 13 34.37 -12.57 -30.07
N MET A 14 34.57 -11.54 -29.29
CA MET A 14 33.44 -10.93 -28.52
C MET A 14 32.46 -10.26 -29.47
N PRO A 15 31.14 -10.36 -29.24
CA PRO A 15 30.15 -9.74 -30.11
C PRO A 15 30.36 -8.22 -30.19
N ASN A 16 30.52 -7.69 -31.39
CA ASN A 16 30.65 -6.26 -31.68
C ASN A 16 29.25 -5.59 -31.66
N THR A 17 28.50 -5.78 -30.59
CA THR A 17 27.14 -5.25 -30.46
C THR A 17 27.08 -4.23 -29.34
N LEU A 18 26.23 -3.23 -29.53
CA LEU A 18 25.91 -2.28 -28.46
C LEU A 18 25.18 -3.01 -27.33
N ARG A 19 25.59 -2.78 -26.12
CA ARG A 19 24.90 -3.22 -24.91
C ARG A 19 23.66 -2.35 -24.70
N THR A 20 22.52 -2.98 -24.51
CA THR A 20 21.20 -2.30 -24.42
C THR A 20 20.31 -2.89 -23.33
N ASP A 21 20.62 -4.09 -22.86
CA ASP A 21 19.83 -4.82 -21.87
C ASP A 21 20.43 -4.63 -20.46
N PHE A 22 19.86 -3.71 -19.70
CA PHE A 22 20.36 -3.33 -18.39
C PHE A 22 19.29 -3.49 -17.33
N HIS A 23 19.59 -4.28 -16.30
CA HIS A 23 18.68 -4.58 -15.21
C HIS A 23 19.38 -4.58 -13.85
N ASP A 24 18.67 -4.19 -12.79
CA ASP A 24 19.18 -4.23 -11.43
C ASP A 24 19.25 -5.68 -10.88
N ASP A 25 18.52 -6.62 -11.52
CA ASP A 25 18.50 -8.04 -11.19
C ASP A 25 18.87 -8.89 -12.39
N ALA A 26 19.70 -9.93 -12.17
CA ALA A 26 20.08 -10.87 -13.23
C ALA A 26 19.07 -12.03 -13.33
N PHE A 27 18.53 -12.48 -12.22
CA PHE A 27 17.52 -13.54 -12.20
C PHE A 27 16.75 -13.61 -10.88
N TRP A 28 15.52 -14.09 -10.99
CA TRP A 28 14.69 -14.47 -9.87
C TRP A 28 14.07 -15.85 -10.12
N LYS A 29 14.50 -16.87 -9.36
CA LYS A 29 14.02 -18.26 -9.49
C LYS A 29 13.58 -18.79 -8.12
N PRO A 30 12.36 -18.44 -7.65
CA PRO A 30 11.90 -18.73 -6.28
C PRO A 30 11.49 -20.19 -6.05
N ARG A 31 11.32 -20.99 -7.12
CA ARG A 31 10.81 -22.36 -7.04
C ARG A 31 11.74 -23.33 -7.78
N LEU A 32 12.79 -23.71 -7.11
CA LEU A 32 13.74 -24.70 -7.60
C LEU A 32 13.71 -25.91 -6.69
N THR A 33 13.82 -27.11 -7.26
CA THR A 33 13.83 -28.36 -6.50
C THR A 33 15.08 -29.17 -6.89
N THR A 34 15.81 -29.65 -5.89
CA THR A 34 16.96 -30.53 -6.11
C THR A 34 16.51 -31.93 -6.52
N ASP A 35 17.37 -32.67 -7.20
CA ASP A 35 17.20 -34.09 -7.47
C ASP A 35 17.31 -34.92 -6.17
N LYS A 36 17.17 -36.25 -6.29
CA LYS A 36 17.28 -37.19 -5.16
C LYS A 36 18.67 -37.20 -4.50
N ALA A 37 19.70 -36.73 -5.21
CA ALA A 37 21.07 -36.59 -4.70
C ALA A 37 21.33 -35.19 -4.09
N GLY A 38 20.31 -34.35 -4.01
CA GLY A 38 20.42 -32.98 -3.46
C GLY A 38 21.10 -32.00 -4.41
N ARG A 39 21.16 -32.30 -5.71
CA ARG A 39 21.82 -31.46 -6.73
C ARG A 39 20.77 -30.73 -7.59
N LEU A 40 21.14 -29.52 -7.97
CA LEU A 40 20.37 -28.72 -8.92
C LEU A 40 21.36 -27.99 -9.83
N THR A 41 21.09 -28.01 -11.14
CA THR A 41 21.83 -27.23 -12.14
C THR A 41 20.83 -26.40 -12.93
N PHE A 42 21.14 -25.14 -13.12
CA PHE A 42 20.37 -24.25 -13.98
C PHE A 42 21.28 -23.22 -14.63
N GLU A 43 20.84 -22.69 -15.77
CA GLU A 43 21.55 -21.65 -16.51
C GLU A 43 20.92 -20.30 -16.26
N VAL A 44 21.76 -19.27 -16.27
CA VAL A 44 21.38 -17.86 -16.15
C VAL A 44 22.08 -17.05 -17.22
N THR A 45 21.31 -16.30 -17.98
CA THR A 45 21.83 -15.25 -18.86
C THR A 45 21.85 -13.95 -18.07
N TYR A 46 23.02 -13.35 -17.94
CA TYR A 46 23.18 -12.06 -17.27
C TYR A 46 22.82 -10.92 -18.23
N PRO A 47 22.27 -9.80 -17.74
CA PRO A 47 22.14 -8.58 -18.50
C PRO A 47 23.48 -8.03 -18.96
N ASP A 48 23.44 -7.00 -19.78
CA ASP A 48 24.62 -6.36 -20.40
C ASP A 48 25.47 -5.52 -19.43
N ASP A 49 25.12 -5.50 -18.14
CA ASP A 49 25.80 -4.72 -17.12
C ASP A 49 27.22 -5.23 -16.85
N ILE A 50 28.17 -4.30 -16.83
CA ILE A 50 29.53 -4.54 -16.35
C ILE A 50 29.56 -4.19 -14.86
N THR A 51 29.33 -5.19 -14.02
CA THR A 51 29.15 -5.00 -12.58
C THR A 51 29.50 -6.26 -11.79
N SER A 52 29.33 -6.18 -10.48
CA SER A 52 29.38 -7.34 -9.59
C SER A 52 27.98 -7.73 -9.14
N TRP A 53 27.61 -8.96 -9.40
CA TRP A 53 26.33 -9.55 -9.05
C TRP A 53 26.44 -10.30 -7.72
N ASP A 54 25.56 -10.01 -6.78
CA ASP A 54 25.43 -10.77 -5.54
C ASP A 54 24.29 -11.79 -5.66
N ALA A 55 24.64 -13.04 -5.95
CA ALA A 55 23.69 -14.15 -6.05
C ALA A 55 23.42 -14.73 -4.65
N ASN A 56 22.16 -14.69 -4.23
CA ASN A 56 21.70 -15.22 -2.95
C ASN A 56 20.92 -16.51 -3.16
N PHE A 57 21.37 -17.60 -2.54
CA PHE A 57 20.74 -18.90 -2.56
C PHE A 57 20.17 -19.20 -1.18
N ILE A 58 18.89 -19.51 -1.11
CA ILE A 58 18.21 -19.94 0.10
C ILE A 58 17.73 -21.37 -0.12
N VAL A 59 18.12 -22.27 0.76
CA VAL A 59 17.77 -23.69 0.70
C VAL A 59 16.87 -24.03 1.88
N VAL A 60 15.79 -24.75 1.61
CA VAL A 60 14.84 -25.21 2.62
C VAL A 60 14.70 -26.73 2.51
N GLY A 61 15.05 -27.44 3.57
CA GLY A 61 14.92 -28.89 3.67
C GLY A 61 13.59 -29.35 4.31
N GLY A 62 13.22 -30.61 4.09
CA GLY A 62 11.94 -31.17 4.54
C GLY A 62 11.74 -31.22 6.08
N ARG A 63 12.78 -31.06 6.88
CA ARG A 63 12.74 -31.01 8.36
C ARG A 63 12.89 -29.61 8.92
N ARG A 64 12.44 -28.56 8.18
CA ARG A 64 12.62 -27.13 8.53
C ARG A 64 14.09 -26.69 8.62
N GLN A 65 14.99 -27.44 8.00
CA GLN A 65 16.38 -27.04 7.88
C GLN A 65 16.49 -25.97 6.81
N THR A 66 17.17 -24.88 7.12
CA THR A 66 17.39 -23.79 6.17
C THR A 66 18.87 -23.44 6.14
N ASP A 67 19.37 -23.14 4.97
CA ASP A 67 20.72 -22.60 4.80
C ASP A 67 20.70 -21.49 3.76
N ARG A 68 21.68 -20.60 3.82
CA ARG A 68 21.85 -19.49 2.89
C ARG A 68 23.30 -19.43 2.43
N LYS A 69 23.48 -19.27 1.13
CA LYS A 69 24.77 -18.98 0.53
C LYS A 69 24.71 -17.76 -0.35
N GLN A 70 25.73 -16.92 -0.26
CA GLN A 70 25.92 -15.76 -1.13
C GLN A 70 27.18 -15.97 -1.96
N LEU A 71 27.08 -15.71 -3.26
CA LEU A 71 28.20 -15.73 -4.20
C LEU A 71 28.28 -14.38 -4.89
N ARG A 72 29.50 -13.87 -5.08
CA ARG A 72 29.75 -12.68 -5.89
C ARG A 72 30.34 -13.08 -7.21
N ILE A 73 29.65 -12.71 -8.29
CA ILE A 73 30.02 -13.00 -9.68
C ILE A 73 30.29 -11.66 -10.37
N LYS A 74 31.38 -11.56 -11.12
CA LYS A 74 31.73 -10.34 -11.84
C LYS A 74 31.50 -10.49 -13.34
N SER A 75 30.73 -9.55 -13.91
CA SER A 75 30.69 -9.32 -15.35
C SER A 75 31.66 -8.21 -15.68
N TYR A 76 32.60 -8.44 -16.57
CA TYR A 76 33.54 -7.39 -17.00
C TYR A 76 34.05 -7.57 -18.43
N LYS A 77 34.52 -6.49 -19.01
CA LYS A 77 35.26 -6.51 -20.27
C LYS A 77 36.64 -5.88 -20.09
N PRO A 78 37.69 -6.39 -20.75
CA PRO A 78 39.06 -5.86 -20.61
C PRO A 78 39.20 -4.38 -21.01
N LEU A 79 38.42 -3.99 -22.01
CA LEU A 79 38.28 -2.61 -22.45
C LEU A 79 36.80 -2.33 -22.65
N ASN A 80 36.27 -1.32 -21.96
CA ASN A 80 34.81 -1.07 -21.98
C ASN A 80 34.47 0.42 -22.06
N ALA A 81 33.26 0.68 -22.58
CA ALA A 81 32.63 1.98 -22.63
C ALA A 81 31.31 1.93 -21.84
N GLN A 82 31.18 2.76 -20.84
CA GLN A 82 30.01 2.82 -19.96
C GLN A 82 29.36 4.20 -19.99
N LEU A 83 28.03 4.23 -19.85
CA LEU A 83 27.23 5.44 -19.72
C LEU A 83 26.61 5.51 -18.30
N SER A 84 26.83 6.64 -17.64
CA SER A 84 26.08 7.01 -16.44
C SER A 84 25.08 8.10 -16.83
N VAL A 85 23.81 7.79 -16.74
CA VAL A 85 22.69 8.67 -17.13
C VAL A 85 21.66 8.75 -15.99
N PRO A 86 20.92 9.85 -15.86
CA PRO A 86 19.78 9.90 -14.95
C PRO A 86 18.68 8.91 -15.37
N ARG A 87 17.88 8.47 -14.42
CA ARG A 87 16.78 7.54 -14.69
C ARG A 87 15.68 8.14 -15.57
N PHE A 88 15.50 9.46 -15.51
CA PHE A 88 14.55 10.22 -16.31
C PHE A 88 14.98 11.69 -16.35
N ALA A 89 14.34 12.46 -17.20
CA ALA A 89 14.42 13.92 -17.26
C ALA A 89 13.01 14.51 -17.32
N ILE A 90 12.88 15.77 -16.96
CA ILE A 90 11.65 16.55 -17.16
C ILE A 90 11.83 17.45 -18.39
N ALA A 91 10.80 17.63 -19.18
CA ALA A 91 10.82 18.50 -20.34
C ALA A 91 11.35 19.89 -19.96
N GLY A 92 12.36 20.37 -20.65
CA GLY A 92 13.07 21.61 -20.35
C GLY A 92 14.34 21.44 -19.53
N ASP A 93 14.61 20.27 -18.95
CA ASP A 93 15.83 20.03 -18.17
C ASP A 93 17.08 20.04 -19.07
N SER A 94 18.15 20.63 -18.54
CA SER A 94 19.50 20.47 -19.05
C SER A 94 20.27 19.50 -18.17
N LEU A 95 20.83 18.45 -18.76
CA LEU A 95 21.55 17.42 -18.04
C LEU A 95 22.92 17.13 -18.67
N ASN A 96 23.79 16.51 -17.88
CA ASN A 96 25.07 15.98 -18.35
C ASN A 96 25.10 14.48 -18.07
N ALA A 97 25.13 13.66 -19.11
CA ALA A 97 25.50 12.26 -18.99
C ALA A 97 27.03 12.12 -18.91
N ALA A 98 27.51 11.09 -18.24
CA ALA A 98 28.93 10.80 -18.18
C ALA A 98 29.24 9.52 -18.97
N GLY A 99 30.08 9.65 -19.98
CA GLY A 99 30.68 8.52 -20.70
C GLY A 99 32.04 8.18 -20.12
N ARG A 100 32.28 6.92 -19.77
CA ARG A 100 33.55 6.45 -19.22
C ARG A 100 34.12 5.30 -20.05
N LEU A 101 35.33 5.45 -20.51
CA LEU A 101 36.13 4.38 -21.09
C LEU A 101 37.06 3.84 -20.01
N THR A 102 37.13 2.51 -19.85
CA THR A 102 38.02 1.88 -18.87
C THR A 102 38.86 0.80 -19.55
N ASN A 103 40.16 0.81 -19.29
CA ASN A 103 41.13 -0.11 -19.85
C ASN A 103 41.83 -0.91 -18.75
N HIS A 104 41.61 -2.22 -18.73
CA HIS A 104 42.20 -3.19 -17.81
C HIS A 104 43.27 -4.06 -18.49
N THR A 105 43.69 -3.79 -19.71
CA THR A 105 44.68 -4.62 -20.44
C THR A 105 46.10 -4.46 -19.91
N GLY A 106 46.39 -3.35 -19.23
CA GLY A 106 47.70 -3.01 -18.73
C GLY A 106 48.56 -2.22 -19.74
N ASP A 107 48.15 -2.18 -21.01
CA ASP A 107 48.85 -1.43 -22.08
C ASP A 107 48.11 -0.14 -22.40
N THR A 108 48.81 0.90 -22.85
CA THR A 108 48.14 2.11 -23.32
C THR A 108 47.60 1.87 -24.74
N LEU A 109 46.29 1.95 -24.89
CA LEU A 109 45.59 1.70 -26.14
C LEU A 109 45.16 3.00 -26.83
N SER A 110 45.23 3.04 -28.17
CA SER A 110 44.60 4.07 -28.98
C SER A 110 43.24 3.58 -29.44
N VAL A 111 42.20 4.31 -29.15
CA VAL A 111 40.81 3.96 -29.50
C VAL A 111 40.10 5.11 -30.18
N ARG A 112 39.21 4.80 -31.11
CA ARG A 112 38.23 5.75 -31.61
C ARG A 112 37.03 5.74 -30.68
N ARG A 113 36.79 6.83 -29.98
CA ARG A 113 35.62 7.07 -29.16
C ARG A 113 34.54 7.71 -30.01
N THR A 114 33.29 7.18 -29.92
CA THR A 114 32.10 7.71 -30.60
C THR A 114 31.03 8.07 -29.59
N ILE A 115 30.47 9.28 -29.72
CA ILE A 115 29.29 9.73 -29.00
C ILE A 115 28.21 10.03 -30.03
N GLU A 116 27.01 9.44 -29.85
CA GLU A 116 25.82 9.79 -30.62
C GLU A 116 24.75 10.33 -29.67
N THR A 117 24.21 11.49 -29.96
CA THR A 117 23.14 12.14 -29.19
C THR A 117 22.23 12.89 -30.15
N ASP A 118 20.93 12.62 -30.12
CA ASP A 118 19.89 13.32 -30.90
C ASP A 118 20.27 13.41 -32.43
N GLY A 119 20.76 12.30 -32.98
CA GLY A 119 21.14 12.20 -34.39
C GLY A 119 22.46 12.87 -34.74
N ARG A 120 23.20 13.40 -33.78
CA ARG A 120 24.55 13.95 -33.97
C ARG A 120 25.61 12.96 -33.54
N THR A 121 26.64 12.79 -34.34
CA THR A 121 27.78 11.90 -34.06
C THR A 121 29.06 12.72 -33.90
N ALA A 122 29.79 12.46 -32.81
CA ALA A 122 31.09 13.03 -32.55
C ALA A 122 32.14 11.94 -32.32
N GLU A 123 33.16 11.91 -33.12
CA GLU A 123 34.27 10.95 -33.04
C GLU A 123 35.57 11.62 -32.62
N LYS A 124 36.37 10.90 -31.83
CA LYS A 124 37.71 11.37 -31.44
C LYS A 124 38.66 10.19 -31.19
N GLN A 125 39.88 10.31 -31.65
CA GLN A 125 40.96 9.39 -31.28
C GLN A 125 41.48 9.74 -29.89
N ILE A 126 41.51 8.76 -29.01
CA ILE A 126 41.92 8.93 -27.60
C ILE A 126 42.92 7.84 -27.24
N ARG A 127 43.97 8.21 -26.51
CA ARG A 127 44.91 7.26 -25.91
C ARG A 127 44.48 7.02 -24.44
N ILE A 128 44.26 5.76 -24.08
CA ILE A 128 43.76 5.37 -22.78
C ILE A 128 44.79 4.46 -22.11
N ALA A 129 45.38 4.93 -21.01
CA ALA A 129 46.22 4.09 -20.16
C ALA A 129 45.36 3.28 -19.16
N THR A 130 44.46 3.95 -18.41
CA THR A 130 43.58 3.33 -17.45
C THR A 130 42.10 3.71 -17.66
N SER A 131 41.80 5.00 -17.77
CA SER A 131 40.43 5.47 -17.99
C SER A 131 40.42 6.84 -18.66
N HIS A 132 39.29 7.16 -19.31
CA HIS A 132 38.92 8.46 -19.83
C HIS A 132 37.45 8.74 -19.57
N THR A 133 37.10 9.98 -19.24
CA THR A 133 35.71 10.37 -18.97
C THR A 133 35.32 11.56 -19.82
N ASP A 134 34.16 11.47 -20.45
CA ASP A 134 33.53 12.54 -21.22
C ASP A 134 32.28 13.04 -20.50
N ALA A 135 32.05 14.34 -20.52
CA ALA A 135 30.76 14.93 -20.18
C ALA A 135 29.93 15.05 -21.46
N ILE A 136 28.72 14.56 -21.47
CA ILE A 136 27.83 14.56 -22.63
C ILE A 136 26.61 15.41 -22.29
N PRO A 137 26.58 16.69 -22.67
CA PRO A 137 25.45 17.57 -22.43
C PRO A 137 24.26 17.14 -23.30
N ALA A 138 23.08 17.17 -22.71
CA ALA A 138 21.81 16.93 -23.38
C ALA A 138 20.70 17.82 -22.81
N VAL A 139 19.69 18.10 -23.63
CA VAL A 139 18.52 18.88 -23.22
C VAL A 139 17.27 18.05 -23.48
N ALA A 140 16.42 17.97 -22.46
CA ALA A 140 15.13 17.29 -22.56
C ALA A 140 14.12 18.18 -23.31
N GLY A 141 13.94 17.92 -24.61
CA GLY A 141 12.94 18.61 -25.45
C GLY A 141 11.57 17.94 -25.37
N ASP A 142 10.80 18.05 -26.46
CA ASP A 142 9.43 17.53 -26.57
C ASP A 142 9.35 16.04 -26.96
N ALA A 143 10.50 15.38 -27.16
CA ALA A 143 10.55 13.96 -27.47
C ALA A 143 10.25 13.10 -26.23
N ASP A 144 9.84 11.85 -26.43
CA ASP A 144 9.55 10.93 -25.31
C ASP A 144 10.83 10.47 -24.57
N SER A 145 12.00 10.60 -25.19
CA SER A 145 13.28 10.20 -24.59
C SER A 145 14.47 10.83 -25.28
N ILE A 146 15.57 11.00 -24.52
CA ILE A 146 16.92 11.31 -25.05
C ILE A 146 17.64 9.99 -25.27
N ARG A 147 18.18 9.76 -26.46
CA ARG A 147 18.97 8.56 -26.76
C ARG A 147 20.45 8.93 -26.87
N ILE A 148 21.27 8.24 -26.09
CA ILE A 148 22.71 8.43 -26.07
C ILE A 148 23.37 7.08 -26.38
N VAL A 149 24.30 7.09 -27.33
CA VAL A 149 25.23 5.99 -27.61
C VAL A 149 26.64 6.47 -27.28
N TYR A 150 27.37 5.66 -26.53
CA TYR A 150 28.76 5.89 -26.17
C TYR A 150 29.57 4.63 -26.42
N SER A 151 30.53 4.69 -27.32
CA SER A 151 31.27 3.52 -27.77
C SER A 151 32.74 3.79 -28.03
N LEU A 152 33.49 2.70 -28.08
CA LEU A 152 34.90 2.69 -28.49
C LEU A 152 35.15 1.61 -29.55
N THR A 153 36.13 1.87 -30.41
CA THR A 153 36.65 0.90 -31.38
C THR A 153 38.17 0.97 -31.38
N THR A 154 38.85 -0.17 -31.29
CA THR A 154 40.31 -0.24 -31.46
C THR A 154 40.69 -0.38 -32.97
N PRO A 155 41.92 -0.07 -33.36
CA PRO A 155 42.40 -0.36 -34.71
C PRO A 155 42.32 -1.85 -35.09
N GLY A 156 42.41 -2.74 -34.13
CA GLY A 156 42.26 -4.19 -34.31
C GLY A 156 40.83 -4.70 -34.42
N GLY A 157 39.83 -3.79 -34.45
CA GLY A 157 38.41 -4.14 -34.63
C GLY A 157 37.65 -4.51 -33.37
N TYR A 158 38.31 -4.49 -32.18
CA TYR A 158 37.56 -4.66 -30.94
C TYR A 158 36.59 -3.49 -30.71
N PHE A 159 35.38 -3.79 -30.30
CA PHE A 159 34.32 -2.83 -30.07
C PHE A 159 33.65 -3.06 -28.71
N ASP A 160 33.29 -1.98 -28.02
CA ASP A 160 32.35 -1.97 -26.93
C ASP A 160 31.58 -0.65 -26.87
N GLY A 161 30.34 -0.69 -26.42
CA GLY A 161 29.51 0.50 -26.29
C GLY A 161 28.18 0.24 -25.58
N GLU A 162 27.60 1.31 -25.07
CA GLU A 162 26.28 1.33 -24.48
C GLU A 162 25.34 2.25 -25.25
N ARG A 163 24.09 1.84 -25.35
CA ARG A 163 22.97 2.69 -25.74
C ARG A 163 22.03 2.82 -24.54
N ARG A 164 21.76 4.06 -24.14
CA ARG A 164 20.80 4.38 -23.09
C ARG A 164 19.71 5.30 -23.64
N ALA A 165 18.46 5.07 -23.19
CA ALA A 165 17.34 5.97 -23.41
C ALA A 165 16.93 6.56 -22.06
N ILE A 166 16.89 7.89 -21.97
CA ILE A 166 16.46 8.62 -20.79
C ILE A 166 15.03 9.09 -21.08
N PRO A 167 14.00 8.52 -20.45
CA PRO A 167 12.63 8.95 -20.66
C PRO A 167 12.43 10.40 -20.22
N ILE A 168 11.65 11.15 -20.98
CA ILE A 168 11.29 12.53 -20.69
C ILE A 168 9.85 12.56 -20.22
N TYR A 169 9.62 13.12 -19.04
CA TYR A 169 8.28 13.37 -18.50
C TYR A 169 7.90 14.84 -18.62
N LYS A 170 6.62 15.10 -18.77
CA LYS A 170 6.09 16.46 -18.72
C LYS A 170 6.31 17.06 -17.33
N ALA A 171 6.58 18.36 -17.29
CA ALA A 171 6.67 19.09 -16.03
C ALA A 171 5.29 19.14 -15.36
N GLY A 172 5.28 18.93 -14.03
CA GLY A 172 4.06 18.98 -13.22
C GLY A 172 3.54 17.61 -12.82
N ILE A 173 2.51 17.65 -11.99
CA ILE A 173 1.75 16.48 -11.53
C ILE A 173 0.29 16.70 -11.88
N LEU A 174 -0.44 15.61 -12.13
CA LEU A 174 -1.88 15.69 -12.27
C LEU A 174 -2.49 15.79 -10.86
N GLU A 175 -3.09 16.94 -10.54
CA GLU A 175 -3.87 17.13 -9.32
C GLU A 175 -5.36 17.14 -9.65
N THR A 176 -6.15 16.47 -8.82
CA THR A 176 -7.61 16.52 -8.90
C THR A 176 -8.10 17.34 -7.73
N HIS A 177 -8.75 18.46 -8.04
CA HIS A 177 -9.47 19.26 -7.06
C HIS A 177 -10.97 18.94 -7.16
N GLY A 178 -11.55 18.50 -6.03
CA GLY A 178 -12.98 18.22 -5.96
C GLY A 178 -13.65 19.11 -4.93
N GLU A 179 -14.84 19.58 -5.25
CA GLU A 179 -15.75 20.26 -4.31
C GLU A 179 -17.03 19.43 -4.23
N PHE A 180 -17.50 19.20 -3.01
CA PHE A 180 -18.77 18.55 -2.75
C PHE A 180 -19.73 19.54 -2.11
N ALA A 181 -20.94 19.57 -2.59
CA ALA A 181 -21.97 20.42 -2.00
C ALA A 181 -23.35 19.77 -2.07
N VAL A 182 -24.16 20.00 -1.05
CA VAL A 182 -25.57 19.61 -1.02
C VAL A 182 -26.39 20.80 -1.52
N LEU A 183 -27.16 20.58 -2.60
CA LEU A 183 -28.08 21.56 -3.15
C LEU A 183 -29.41 21.53 -2.38
N ASN A 184 -29.74 22.66 -1.76
CA ASN A 184 -31.07 22.93 -1.21
C ASN A 184 -31.84 23.82 -2.18
N ASP A 185 -33.15 23.93 -2.04
CA ASP A 185 -34.07 24.61 -2.96
C ASP A 185 -33.65 26.01 -3.39
N THR A 186 -32.81 26.70 -2.62
CA THR A 186 -32.37 28.08 -2.89
C THR A 186 -30.85 28.20 -3.05
N ALA A 187 -30.10 27.12 -3.07
CA ALA A 187 -28.65 27.17 -3.18
C ALA A 187 -28.21 27.25 -4.65
N ALA A 188 -27.40 28.25 -4.97
CA ALA A 188 -26.65 28.32 -6.22
C ALA A 188 -25.15 28.11 -5.91
N LEU A 189 -24.57 27.13 -6.55
CA LEU A 189 -23.13 26.86 -6.47
C LEU A 189 -22.45 27.51 -7.68
N ARG A 190 -21.38 28.22 -7.43
CA ARG A 190 -20.57 28.83 -8.48
C ARG A 190 -19.19 28.21 -8.45
N PHE A 191 -18.83 27.53 -9.51
CA PHE A 191 -17.48 27.01 -9.75
C PHE A 191 -16.78 27.96 -10.73
N THR A 192 -15.50 28.23 -10.45
CA THR A 192 -14.66 29.05 -11.34
C THR A 192 -13.43 28.23 -11.71
N PRO A 193 -13.57 27.14 -12.48
CA PRO A 193 -12.45 26.33 -12.89
C PRO A 193 -11.57 27.12 -13.86
N ASP A 194 -10.25 26.91 -13.79
CA ASP A 194 -9.34 27.39 -14.83
C ASP A 194 -9.33 26.36 -15.97
N PRO A 195 -9.87 26.71 -17.16
CA PRO A 195 -9.92 25.79 -18.29
C PRO A 195 -8.53 25.43 -18.86
N ALA A 196 -7.48 26.20 -18.51
CA ALA A 196 -6.11 25.91 -18.91
C ALA A 196 -5.48 24.77 -18.11
N LEU A 197 -6.05 24.42 -16.93
CA LEU A 197 -5.49 23.41 -16.03
C LEU A 197 -6.02 22.00 -16.29
N GLY A 198 -7.06 21.81 -17.10
CA GLY A 198 -7.52 20.47 -17.39
C GLY A 198 -9.03 20.32 -17.67
N THR A 199 -9.55 19.13 -17.43
CA THR A 199 -10.96 18.78 -17.66
C THR A 199 -11.78 18.99 -16.40
N VAL A 200 -12.95 19.62 -16.52
CA VAL A 200 -13.93 19.74 -15.44
C VAL A 200 -15.00 18.68 -15.62
N THR A 201 -15.23 17.89 -14.58
CA THR A 201 -16.34 16.94 -14.54
C THR A 201 -17.31 17.35 -13.45
N ILE A 202 -18.58 17.46 -13.78
CA ILE A 202 -19.65 17.80 -12.83
C ILE A 202 -20.55 16.57 -12.71
N HIS A 203 -20.68 16.05 -11.49
CA HIS A 203 -21.64 15.02 -11.15
C HIS A 203 -22.75 15.64 -10.30
N ALA A 204 -23.99 15.46 -10.70
CA ALA A 204 -25.16 15.92 -9.96
C ALA A 204 -26.10 14.74 -9.74
N GLU A 205 -26.38 14.42 -8.49
CA GLU A 205 -27.22 13.30 -8.10
C GLU A 205 -28.40 13.79 -7.26
N ALA A 206 -29.56 13.21 -7.50
CA ALA A 206 -30.78 13.55 -6.75
C ALA A 206 -30.77 13.02 -5.30
N SER A 207 -29.85 12.10 -4.97
CA SER A 207 -29.68 11.55 -3.63
C SER A 207 -28.25 11.05 -3.43
N ALA A 208 -27.81 10.92 -2.19
CA ALA A 208 -26.51 10.34 -1.86
C ALA A 208 -26.42 8.83 -2.15
N MET A 209 -27.51 8.18 -2.57
CA MET A 209 -27.56 6.73 -2.76
C MET A 209 -26.57 6.22 -3.81
N GLN A 210 -26.40 6.95 -4.92
CA GLN A 210 -25.43 6.55 -5.94
C GLN A 210 -24.00 6.62 -5.40
N ALA A 211 -23.66 7.68 -4.67
CA ALA A 211 -22.35 7.80 -4.04
C ALA A 211 -22.06 6.63 -3.06
N PHE A 212 -23.06 6.20 -2.30
CA PHE A 212 -22.93 5.01 -1.44
C PHE A 212 -22.70 3.73 -2.25
N LEU A 213 -23.39 3.54 -3.36
CA LEU A 213 -23.22 2.37 -4.21
C LEU A 213 -21.84 2.36 -4.88
N ASP A 214 -21.36 3.51 -5.32
CA ASP A 214 -20.02 3.66 -5.92
C ASP A 214 -18.93 3.38 -4.89
N GLU A 215 -19.10 3.83 -3.64
CA GLU A 215 -18.14 3.53 -2.56
C GLU A 215 -18.14 2.04 -2.18
N ILE A 216 -19.31 1.39 -2.16
CA ILE A 216 -19.40 -0.05 -1.99
C ILE A 216 -18.63 -0.80 -3.10
N GLU A 217 -18.72 -0.32 -4.34
CA GLU A 217 -17.99 -0.90 -5.46
C GLU A 217 -16.47 -0.67 -5.32
N ASN A 218 -16.04 0.50 -4.89
CA ASN A 218 -14.63 0.79 -4.59
C ASN A 218 -14.08 -0.16 -3.52
N ILE A 219 -14.84 -0.41 -2.44
CA ILE A 219 -14.47 -1.37 -1.40
C ILE A 219 -14.38 -2.79 -1.98
N ASP A 220 -15.34 -3.22 -2.82
CA ASP A 220 -15.35 -4.55 -3.43
C ASP A 220 -14.17 -4.75 -4.41
N LEU A 221 -13.81 -3.72 -5.16
CA LEU A 221 -12.70 -3.75 -6.12
C LEU A 221 -11.32 -3.64 -5.48
N TYR A 222 -11.21 -3.25 -4.23
CA TYR A 222 -9.92 -3.12 -3.55
C TYR A 222 -9.14 -4.45 -3.56
N PRO A 223 -7.89 -4.50 -4.08
CA PRO A 223 -7.24 -5.75 -4.47
C PRO A 223 -6.74 -6.60 -3.29
N HIS A 224 -6.56 -6.01 -2.12
CA HIS A 224 -6.01 -6.71 -0.96
C HIS A 224 -7.10 -7.39 -0.14
N LEU A 225 -6.73 -8.49 0.56
CA LEU A 225 -7.65 -9.37 1.29
C LEU A 225 -7.08 -9.77 2.65
N CYS A 226 -6.70 -8.80 3.50
CA CYS A 226 -6.51 -9.09 4.91
C CYS A 226 -7.87 -9.32 5.61
N ASN A 227 -7.86 -9.79 6.84
CA ASN A 227 -9.11 -10.11 7.55
C ASN A 227 -9.99 -8.88 7.76
N GLU A 228 -9.40 -7.72 8.03
CA GLU A 228 -10.12 -6.45 8.12
C GLU A 228 -10.81 -6.11 6.80
N GLN A 229 -10.08 -6.16 5.69
CA GLN A 229 -10.62 -5.84 4.36
C GLN A 229 -11.68 -6.83 3.91
N MET A 230 -11.53 -8.12 4.21
CA MET A 230 -12.58 -9.11 3.95
C MET A 230 -13.85 -8.83 4.75
N ALA A 231 -13.72 -8.44 6.02
CA ALA A 231 -14.87 -8.06 6.86
C ALA A 231 -15.55 -6.79 6.32
N SER A 232 -14.79 -5.78 5.92
CA SER A 232 -15.30 -4.55 5.30
C SER A 232 -16.03 -4.84 3.99
N LYS A 233 -15.49 -5.73 3.13
CA LYS A 233 -16.16 -6.17 1.90
C LYS A 233 -17.48 -6.91 2.19
N VAL A 234 -17.51 -7.77 3.19
CA VAL A 234 -18.75 -8.45 3.60
C VAL A 234 -19.80 -7.41 4.00
N LYS A 235 -19.47 -6.49 4.92
CA LYS A 235 -20.39 -5.41 5.35
C LYS A 235 -20.88 -4.57 4.18
N ALA A 236 -19.99 -4.17 3.26
CA ALA A 236 -20.33 -3.40 2.08
C ALA A 236 -21.28 -4.16 1.14
N LEU A 237 -21.03 -5.43 0.86
CA LEU A 237 -21.89 -6.26 0.02
C LEU A 237 -23.27 -6.52 0.66
N LEU A 238 -23.32 -6.70 2.00
CA LEU A 238 -24.60 -6.82 2.73
C LEU A 238 -25.40 -5.50 2.66
N SER A 239 -24.73 -4.36 2.78
CA SER A 239 -25.37 -3.04 2.61
C SER A 239 -25.93 -2.88 1.19
N LYS A 240 -25.18 -3.28 0.17
CA LYS A 240 -25.65 -3.33 -1.24
C LYS A 240 -26.87 -4.23 -1.38
N LYS A 241 -26.87 -5.40 -0.75
CA LYS A 241 -28.01 -6.33 -0.75
C LYS A 241 -29.27 -5.68 -0.16
N ARG A 242 -29.14 -5.00 0.99
CA ARG A 242 -30.24 -4.27 1.63
C ARG A 242 -30.78 -3.17 0.74
N ILE A 243 -29.91 -2.35 0.16
CA ILE A 243 -30.28 -1.29 -0.77
C ILE A 243 -31.01 -1.87 -2.00
N TYR A 244 -30.49 -2.95 -2.59
CA TYR A 244 -31.12 -3.58 -3.75
C TYR A 244 -32.49 -4.15 -3.42
N THR A 245 -32.64 -4.74 -2.23
CA THR A 245 -33.95 -5.25 -1.75
C THR A 245 -34.96 -4.12 -1.59
N LEU A 246 -34.56 -2.97 -1.04
CA LEU A 246 -35.44 -1.79 -0.90
C LEU A 246 -35.92 -1.27 -2.25
N PHE A 247 -35.09 -1.36 -3.28
CA PHE A 247 -35.44 -0.92 -4.64
C PHE A 247 -36.01 -2.04 -5.53
N GLY A 248 -36.33 -3.22 -4.98
CA GLY A 248 -36.82 -4.36 -5.75
C GLY A 248 -35.80 -4.90 -6.78
N ARG A 249 -34.52 -4.62 -6.59
CA ARG A 249 -33.44 -5.09 -7.46
C ARG A 249 -32.89 -6.42 -6.97
N LYS A 250 -32.53 -7.29 -7.92
CA LYS A 250 -31.90 -8.59 -7.56
C LYS A 250 -30.44 -8.39 -7.18
N PHE A 251 -30.05 -8.85 -6.00
CA PHE A 251 -28.65 -8.98 -5.60
C PHE A 251 -28.02 -10.20 -6.30
N LYS A 252 -26.80 -10.08 -6.80
CA LYS A 252 -26.13 -11.12 -7.59
C LYS A 252 -24.78 -11.58 -6.98
N ASP A 253 -24.37 -10.97 -5.87
CA ASP A 253 -23.04 -11.19 -5.29
C ASP A 253 -23.05 -12.16 -4.08
N ASP A 254 -24.10 -13.02 -3.93
CA ASP A 254 -24.21 -13.99 -2.83
C ASP A 254 -23.01 -14.96 -2.77
N ASP A 255 -22.48 -15.38 -3.92
CA ASP A 255 -21.30 -16.24 -4.00
C ASP A 255 -20.04 -15.53 -3.51
N LYS A 256 -19.89 -14.22 -3.75
CA LYS A 256 -18.77 -13.42 -3.24
C LYS A 256 -18.84 -13.33 -1.72
N VAL A 257 -20.01 -13.03 -1.16
CA VAL A 257 -20.22 -13.01 0.30
C VAL A 257 -19.85 -14.34 0.90
N THR A 258 -20.39 -15.46 0.37
CA THR A 258 -20.11 -16.80 0.87
C THR A 258 -18.62 -17.15 0.82
N ASN A 259 -17.93 -16.75 -0.26
CA ASN A 259 -16.49 -16.97 -0.38
C ASN A 259 -15.68 -16.18 0.67
N LEU A 260 -16.04 -14.93 0.93
CA LEU A 260 -15.38 -14.10 1.95
C LEU A 260 -15.60 -14.67 3.34
N LEU A 261 -16.83 -15.06 3.68
CA LEU A 261 -17.16 -15.70 4.97
C LEU A 261 -16.36 -16.99 5.19
N ARG A 262 -16.23 -17.84 4.16
CA ARG A 262 -15.42 -19.06 4.22
C ARG A 262 -13.94 -18.76 4.45
N LYS A 263 -13.38 -17.73 3.81
CA LYS A 263 -11.99 -17.29 4.03
C LYS A 263 -11.79 -16.77 5.44
N LEU A 264 -12.70 -15.94 5.95
CA LEU A 264 -12.65 -15.44 7.32
C LEU A 264 -12.68 -16.59 8.33
N ALA A 265 -13.58 -17.57 8.14
CA ALA A 265 -13.64 -18.77 9.00
C ALA A 265 -12.32 -19.57 8.95
N ALA A 266 -11.71 -19.72 7.78
CA ALA A 266 -10.43 -20.41 7.61
C ALA A 266 -9.25 -19.68 8.26
N ASN A 267 -9.32 -18.36 8.38
CA ASN A 267 -8.27 -17.51 8.96
C ASN A 267 -8.41 -17.33 10.48
N GLN A 268 -9.46 -17.88 11.10
CA GLN A 268 -9.60 -17.84 12.55
C GLN A 268 -8.41 -18.54 13.22
N ASN A 269 -7.79 -17.88 14.19
CA ASN A 269 -6.65 -18.41 14.92
C ASN A 269 -7.05 -19.40 16.02
N ASP A 270 -6.08 -20.02 16.68
CA ASP A 270 -6.34 -21.00 17.75
C ASP A 270 -7.02 -20.36 18.97
N GLY A 271 -6.82 -19.04 19.19
CA GLY A 271 -7.51 -18.24 20.22
C GLY A 271 -8.94 -17.83 19.85
N LYS A 272 -9.50 -18.37 18.75
CA LYS A 272 -10.86 -18.09 18.24
C LYS A 272 -11.10 -16.64 17.81
N LEU A 273 -10.02 -15.88 17.53
CA LEU A 273 -10.05 -14.49 17.11
C LEU A 273 -9.28 -14.32 15.80
N TRP A 274 -9.09 -13.10 15.34
CA TRP A 274 -8.41 -12.77 14.10
C TRP A 274 -7.33 -11.71 14.30
N GLY A 275 -6.26 -11.78 13.48
CA GLY A 275 -5.29 -10.73 13.26
C GLY A 275 -5.35 -10.22 11.83
N TRP A 276 -4.29 -9.58 11.35
CA TRP A 276 -4.21 -9.06 9.97
C TRP A 276 -4.31 -10.15 8.91
N TRP A 277 -3.47 -11.18 9.05
CA TRP A 277 -3.29 -12.25 8.07
C TRP A 277 -3.35 -13.59 8.81
N ASN A 278 -3.95 -14.59 8.23
CA ASN A 278 -3.90 -15.97 8.72
C ASN A 278 -4.10 -16.13 10.24
N ARG A 279 -3.54 -17.23 10.80
CA ARG A 279 -3.71 -17.67 12.19
C ARG A 279 -2.62 -17.21 13.16
N GLU A 280 -1.80 -16.20 12.78
CA GLU A 280 -0.57 -15.94 13.53
C GLU A 280 -0.78 -15.08 14.79
N GLN A 281 -1.39 -13.91 14.65
CA GLN A 281 -1.55 -12.98 15.78
C GLN A 281 -3.01 -12.58 15.95
N THR A 282 -3.35 -12.16 17.16
CA THR A 282 -4.67 -11.62 17.47
C THR A 282 -4.59 -10.10 17.55
N GLU A 283 -5.37 -9.43 16.69
CA GLU A 283 -5.69 -8.02 16.80
C GLU A 283 -7.15 -7.88 17.18
N LEU A 284 -7.40 -7.30 18.34
CA LEU A 284 -8.75 -7.29 18.89
C LEU A 284 -9.73 -6.48 18.05
N TRP A 285 -9.32 -5.31 17.58
CA TRP A 285 -10.17 -4.46 16.76
C TRP A 285 -10.50 -5.11 15.39
N ILE A 286 -9.58 -5.87 14.81
CA ILE A 286 -9.86 -6.67 13.61
C ILE A 286 -10.85 -7.78 13.92
N SER A 287 -10.66 -8.47 15.07
CA SER A 287 -11.58 -9.51 15.52
C SER A 287 -12.99 -8.95 15.73
N GLN A 288 -13.13 -7.74 16.26
CA GLN A 288 -14.42 -7.05 16.38
C GLN A 288 -15.07 -6.84 15.02
N GLN A 289 -14.31 -6.27 14.04
CA GLN A 289 -14.81 -6.04 12.69
C GLN A 289 -15.26 -7.33 12.01
N VAL A 290 -14.48 -8.42 12.17
CA VAL A 290 -14.83 -9.73 11.61
C VAL A 290 -16.09 -10.29 12.27
N VAL A 291 -16.16 -10.30 13.60
CA VAL A 291 -17.34 -10.86 14.29
C VAL A 291 -18.60 -10.07 13.95
N GLU A 292 -18.53 -8.74 13.86
CA GLU A 292 -19.66 -7.92 13.40
C GLU A 292 -20.09 -8.28 12.00
N ALA A 293 -19.15 -8.43 11.06
CA ALA A 293 -19.46 -8.82 9.69
C ALA A 293 -20.11 -10.21 9.60
N LEU A 294 -19.66 -11.16 10.44
CA LEU A 294 -20.23 -12.48 10.52
C LEU A 294 -21.67 -12.45 11.11
N LEU A 295 -21.90 -11.68 12.18
CA LEU A 295 -23.24 -11.50 12.77
C LEU A 295 -24.19 -10.81 11.78
N ASP A 296 -23.73 -9.76 11.09
CA ASP A 296 -24.52 -9.09 10.05
C ASP A 296 -24.88 -10.06 8.91
N ALA A 297 -23.96 -10.94 8.53
CA ALA A 297 -24.22 -11.95 7.51
C ALA A 297 -25.26 -12.99 7.98
N GLU A 298 -25.24 -13.40 9.24
CA GLU A 298 -26.29 -14.28 9.81
C GLU A 298 -27.68 -13.64 9.75
N THR A 299 -27.79 -12.34 10.04
CA THR A 299 -29.08 -11.63 9.93
C THR A 299 -29.61 -11.59 8.50
N GLU A 300 -28.73 -11.65 7.50
CA GLU A 300 -29.06 -11.71 6.07
C GLU A 300 -29.21 -13.16 5.54
N GLY A 301 -29.21 -14.15 6.45
CA GLY A 301 -29.46 -15.56 6.14
C GLY A 301 -28.26 -16.38 5.67
N TYR A 302 -27.02 -15.84 5.77
CA TYR A 302 -25.83 -16.60 5.43
C TYR A 302 -25.39 -17.51 6.58
N LYS A 303 -24.81 -18.66 6.23
CA LYS A 303 -24.20 -19.56 7.22
C LYS A 303 -22.74 -19.16 7.45
N THR A 304 -22.41 -18.80 8.69
CA THR A 304 -21.06 -18.34 9.06
C THR A 304 -20.25 -19.43 9.76
N GLY A 305 -20.90 -20.41 10.38
CA GLY A 305 -20.24 -21.40 11.21
C GLY A 305 -19.68 -20.86 12.52
N LEU A 306 -20.22 -19.73 12.99
CA LEU A 306 -19.79 -19.02 14.20
C LEU A 306 -19.96 -19.91 15.45
N ASP A 307 -18.87 -20.19 16.16
CA ASP A 307 -18.91 -20.76 17.50
C ASP A 307 -19.08 -19.61 18.53
N ARG A 308 -20.34 -19.28 18.82
CA ARG A 308 -20.69 -18.16 19.71
C ARG A 308 -20.10 -18.30 21.09
N GLN A 309 -20.03 -19.54 21.64
CA GLN A 309 -19.49 -19.78 22.98
C GLN A 309 -17.97 -19.52 23.01
N ALA A 310 -17.23 -20.10 22.06
CA ALA A 310 -15.80 -19.91 21.98
C ALA A 310 -15.42 -18.44 21.75
N LEU A 311 -16.19 -17.71 20.93
CA LEU A 311 -16.03 -16.28 20.74
C LEU A 311 -16.32 -15.46 21.99
N THR A 312 -17.41 -15.79 22.68
CA THR A 312 -17.78 -15.14 23.95
C THR A 312 -16.66 -15.28 24.98
N ASP A 313 -16.11 -16.50 25.14
CA ASP A 313 -15.03 -16.77 26.08
C ASP A 313 -13.75 -15.99 25.72
N ALA A 314 -13.40 -15.94 24.43
CA ALA A 314 -12.23 -15.21 23.95
C ALA A 314 -12.36 -13.68 24.12
N LEU A 315 -13.53 -13.13 23.79
CA LEU A 315 -13.81 -11.69 23.93
C LEU A 315 -13.90 -11.28 25.40
N LEU A 316 -14.51 -12.11 26.25
CA LEU A 316 -14.61 -11.89 27.69
C LEU A 316 -13.21 -11.91 28.35
N ALA A 317 -12.36 -12.85 27.96
CA ALA A 317 -10.96 -12.87 28.36
C ALA A 317 -10.20 -11.62 27.91
N GLY A 318 -10.47 -11.15 26.70
CA GLY A 318 -9.93 -9.89 26.15
C GLY A 318 -10.39 -8.67 26.95
N LEU A 319 -11.67 -8.59 27.30
CA LEU A 319 -12.26 -7.53 28.12
C LEU A 319 -11.61 -7.47 29.50
N ASN A 320 -11.59 -8.58 30.24
CA ASN A 320 -11.01 -8.67 31.56
C ASN A 320 -9.52 -8.29 31.62
N ARG A 321 -8.76 -8.66 30.59
CA ARG A 321 -7.34 -8.34 30.50
C ARG A 321 -7.07 -6.85 30.29
N ARG A 322 -7.99 -6.11 29.65
CA ARG A 322 -7.85 -4.69 29.34
C ARG A 322 -8.37 -3.76 30.44
N MET A 323 -9.29 -4.22 31.25
CA MET A 323 -9.89 -3.41 32.32
C MET A 323 -8.85 -2.69 33.22
N PRO A 324 -7.80 -3.36 33.76
CA PRO A 324 -6.84 -2.69 34.65
C PRO A 324 -6.13 -1.52 33.99
N ALA A 325 -5.75 -1.67 32.72
CA ALA A 325 -5.04 -0.63 31.99
C ALA A 325 -5.95 0.53 31.52
N ALA A 326 -7.25 0.29 31.39
CA ALA A 326 -8.21 1.30 31.00
C ALA A 326 -8.55 2.27 32.14
N ALA A 327 -8.42 1.85 33.40
CA ALA A 327 -8.70 2.69 34.57
C ALA A 327 -7.80 3.95 34.66
N SER A 328 -6.62 3.93 34.03
CA SER A 328 -5.67 5.06 34.02
C SER A 328 -5.55 5.72 32.63
N ASP A 329 -6.42 5.40 31.69
CA ASP A 329 -6.35 5.96 30.32
C ASP A 329 -6.99 7.34 30.26
N SER A 330 -6.19 8.37 29.99
CA SER A 330 -6.64 9.74 29.80
C SER A 330 -7.05 10.08 28.36
N THR A 331 -6.80 9.16 27.40
CA THR A 331 -7.08 9.40 25.96
C THR A 331 -8.49 9.00 25.56
N GLY A 332 -9.14 8.17 26.34
CA GLY A 332 -10.45 7.58 26.03
C GLY A 332 -10.40 6.42 25.02
N MET A 333 -9.25 6.12 24.43
CA MET A 333 -9.11 5.04 23.43
C MET A 333 -9.42 3.67 24.04
N ARG A 334 -8.86 3.37 25.22
CA ARG A 334 -9.11 2.09 25.92
C ARG A 334 -10.55 1.97 26.41
N LYS A 335 -11.15 3.09 26.84
CA LYS A 335 -12.58 3.11 27.16
C LYS A 335 -13.44 2.72 25.97
N ASN A 336 -13.14 3.26 24.78
CA ASN A 336 -13.83 2.89 23.54
C ASN A 336 -13.66 1.41 23.19
N GLU A 337 -12.46 0.84 23.38
CA GLU A 337 -12.26 -0.61 23.20
C GLU A 337 -13.16 -1.45 24.12
N LEU A 338 -13.28 -1.08 25.41
CA LEU A 338 -14.14 -1.78 26.34
C LEU A 338 -15.61 -1.65 25.97
N LEU A 339 -16.07 -0.46 25.58
CA LEU A 339 -17.43 -0.22 25.09
C LEU A 339 -17.75 -1.10 23.88
N SER A 340 -16.84 -1.17 22.93
CA SER A 340 -16.99 -2.01 21.73
C SER A 340 -17.06 -3.50 22.08
N LEU A 341 -16.21 -3.97 23.01
CA LEU A 341 -16.23 -5.37 23.46
C LEU A 341 -17.54 -5.74 24.16
N VAL A 342 -18.04 -4.89 25.05
CA VAL A 342 -19.32 -5.12 25.75
C VAL A 342 -20.47 -5.14 24.75
N GLY A 343 -20.48 -4.19 23.78
CA GLY A 343 -21.47 -4.16 22.70
C GLY A 343 -21.46 -5.44 21.85
N LEU A 344 -20.26 -5.95 21.54
CA LEU A 344 -20.11 -7.18 20.75
C LEU A 344 -20.57 -8.42 21.55
N LEU A 345 -20.20 -8.52 22.82
CA LEU A 345 -20.68 -9.59 23.71
C LEU A 345 -22.21 -9.61 23.80
N ARG A 346 -22.83 -8.42 23.82
CA ARG A 346 -24.31 -8.33 23.77
C ARG A 346 -24.87 -8.83 22.44
N LYS A 347 -24.27 -8.45 21.31
CA LYS A 347 -24.68 -8.94 19.97
C LYS A 347 -24.54 -10.46 19.84
N LEU A 348 -23.63 -11.07 20.60
CA LEU A 348 -23.46 -12.53 20.71
C LEU A 348 -24.44 -13.20 21.67
N ASP A 349 -25.33 -12.44 22.32
CA ASP A 349 -26.22 -12.91 23.40
C ASP A 349 -25.46 -13.56 24.56
N ALA A 350 -24.27 -13.06 24.87
CA ALA A 350 -23.43 -13.59 25.93
C ALA A 350 -24.07 -13.43 27.30
N ARG A 351 -24.07 -14.50 28.06
CA ARG A 351 -24.59 -14.49 29.45
C ARG A 351 -23.48 -14.10 30.42
N ILE A 352 -23.32 -12.80 30.64
CA ILE A 352 -22.30 -12.23 31.54
C ILE A 352 -22.94 -11.23 32.51
N ASP A 353 -22.21 -10.83 33.54
CA ASP A 353 -22.63 -9.80 34.49
C ASP A 353 -22.45 -8.39 33.87
N TYR A 354 -23.37 -8.01 33.00
CA TYR A 354 -23.36 -6.70 32.36
C TYR A 354 -23.30 -5.53 33.32
N PRO A 355 -24.12 -5.51 34.44
CA PRO A 355 -24.08 -4.43 35.41
C PRO A 355 -22.68 -4.16 35.95
N ARG A 356 -21.91 -5.20 36.27
CA ARG A 356 -20.53 -5.09 36.74
C ARG A 356 -19.61 -4.39 35.71
N TYR A 357 -19.67 -4.81 34.43
CA TYR A 357 -18.85 -4.24 33.37
C TYR A 357 -19.26 -2.80 33.05
N CYS A 358 -20.55 -2.53 33.00
CA CYS A 358 -21.09 -1.20 32.80
C CYS A 358 -20.68 -0.24 33.90
N ALA A 359 -20.78 -0.63 35.19
CA ALA A 359 -20.33 0.18 36.31
C ALA A 359 -18.84 0.50 36.25
N PHE A 360 -18.01 -0.50 35.91
CA PHE A 360 -16.58 -0.26 35.74
C PHE A 360 -16.28 0.72 34.59
N ILE A 361 -16.89 0.54 33.43
CA ILE A 361 -16.66 1.40 32.27
C ILE A 361 -17.16 2.83 32.53
N ALA A 362 -18.29 2.97 33.18
CA ALA A 362 -18.86 4.25 33.60
C ALA A 362 -17.97 4.98 34.61
N SER A 363 -17.21 4.26 35.45
CA SER A 363 -16.25 4.86 36.39
C SER A 363 -15.02 5.46 35.75
N ILE A 364 -14.71 5.11 34.51
CA ILE A 364 -13.57 5.68 33.73
C ILE A 364 -14.00 7.05 33.22
N PRO A 365 -13.20 8.12 33.43
CA PRO A 365 -13.54 9.45 32.92
C PRO A 365 -13.73 9.46 31.40
N ASP A 366 -14.69 10.27 30.94
CA ASP A 366 -14.91 10.52 29.52
C ASP A 366 -13.89 11.54 29.00
N ALA A 367 -12.99 11.13 28.13
CA ALA A 367 -11.99 12.00 27.52
C ALA A 367 -12.56 12.80 26.34
N THR A 368 -13.61 12.29 25.69
CA THR A 368 -14.25 12.90 24.51
C THR A 368 -15.78 12.87 24.66
N LEU A 369 -16.46 13.69 23.86
CA LEU A 369 -17.91 13.66 23.77
C LEU A 369 -18.40 12.29 23.24
N GLY A 370 -17.68 11.69 22.29
CA GLY A 370 -17.96 10.33 21.80
C GLY A 370 -17.91 9.28 22.90
N ASN A 371 -16.91 9.32 23.82
CA ASN A 371 -16.89 8.43 24.99
C ASN A 371 -18.16 8.59 25.82
N ARG A 372 -18.57 9.82 26.07
CA ARG A 372 -19.76 10.12 26.89
C ARG A 372 -21.04 9.60 26.26
N LEU A 373 -21.23 9.80 24.96
CA LEU A 373 -22.41 9.33 24.23
C LEU A 373 -22.47 7.80 24.18
N ARG A 374 -21.37 7.14 23.83
CA ARG A 374 -21.30 5.67 23.79
C ARG A 374 -21.47 5.04 25.18
N THR A 375 -20.96 5.68 26.22
CA THR A 375 -21.18 5.23 27.60
C THR A 375 -22.66 5.33 27.96
N ALA A 376 -23.32 6.43 27.63
CA ALA A 376 -24.75 6.61 27.85
C ALA A 376 -25.61 5.59 27.08
N GLU A 377 -25.29 5.33 25.82
CA GLU A 377 -25.93 4.30 25.01
C GLU A 377 -25.79 2.92 25.62
N MET A 378 -24.58 2.53 26.06
CA MET A 378 -24.34 1.27 26.74
C MET A 378 -25.19 1.14 28.03
N LEU A 379 -25.19 2.21 28.83
CA LEU A 379 -25.98 2.21 30.09
C LEU A 379 -27.48 2.12 29.82
N GLN A 380 -28.00 2.85 28.84
CA GLN A 380 -29.40 2.78 28.43
C GLN A 380 -29.80 1.36 28.03
N GLN A 381 -28.93 0.65 27.35
CA GLN A 381 -29.23 -0.69 26.85
C GLN A 381 -29.03 -1.82 27.86
N LEU A 382 -28.08 -1.68 28.79
CA LEU A 382 -27.60 -2.78 29.63
C LEU A 382 -27.76 -2.51 31.14
N ALA A 383 -27.82 -1.25 31.54
CA ALA A 383 -27.93 -0.85 32.97
C ALA A 383 -28.62 0.53 33.07
N PRO A 384 -29.91 0.64 32.73
CA PRO A 384 -30.60 1.92 32.59
C PRO A 384 -30.66 2.74 33.90
N ASP A 385 -30.61 2.09 35.07
CA ASP A 385 -30.61 2.77 36.37
C ASP A 385 -29.36 3.63 36.60
N GLY A 386 -28.26 3.38 35.88
CA GLY A 386 -27.01 4.14 35.92
C GLY A 386 -26.86 5.25 34.84
N MET A 387 -27.92 5.47 34.06
CA MET A 387 -27.88 6.41 32.94
C MET A 387 -27.82 7.85 33.41
N PRO A 388 -26.93 8.71 32.85
CA PRO A 388 -26.97 10.16 33.12
C PRO A 388 -28.30 10.77 32.65
N ALA A 389 -28.72 11.86 33.29
CA ALA A 389 -29.95 12.54 32.88
C ALA A 389 -29.90 12.90 31.38
N ALA A 390 -30.89 12.44 30.62
CA ALA A 390 -30.98 12.64 29.17
C ALA A 390 -30.84 14.10 28.77
N ASP A 391 -31.40 15.01 29.56
CA ASP A 391 -31.32 16.45 29.36
C ASP A 391 -29.87 16.96 29.27
N SER A 392 -28.96 16.35 30.04
CA SER A 392 -27.52 16.75 30.03
C SER A 392 -26.80 16.39 28.72
N LEU A 393 -27.27 15.38 28.01
CA LEU A 393 -26.76 14.97 26.69
C LEU A 393 -27.44 15.76 25.57
N LEU A 394 -28.76 15.95 25.67
CA LEU A 394 -29.56 16.72 24.74
C LEU A 394 -29.15 18.19 24.71
N ALA A 395 -28.71 18.75 25.84
CA ALA A 395 -28.18 20.10 25.93
C ALA A 395 -26.89 20.33 25.10
N LEU A 396 -26.17 19.25 24.76
CA LEU A 396 -24.97 19.29 23.92
C LEU A 396 -25.28 19.06 22.43
N ALA A 397 -26.52 18.66 22.09
CA ALA A 397 -26.90 18.35 20.73
C ALA A 397 -27.12 19.62 19.90
N SER A 398 -26.79 19.53 18.63
CA SER A 398 -27.20 20.44 17.58
C SER A 398 -28.30 19.81 16.74
N ARG A 399 -29.06 20.62 15.97
CA ARG A 399 -30.08 20.12 15.07
C ARG A 399 -29.66 20.36 13.62
N THR A 400 -29.89 19.34 12.80
CA THR A 400 -29.81 19.50 11.32
C THR A 400 -31.02 20.30 10.83
N MET A 401 -30.94 20.78 9.59
CA MET A 401 -32.09 21.44 8.92
C MET A 401 -33.34 20.54 8.83
N MET A 402 -33.16 19.22 8.81
CA MET A 402 -34.24 18.21 8.81
C MET A 402 -34.75 17.87 10.20
N GLY A 403 -34.25 18.54 11.25
CA GLY A 403 -34.66 18.33 12.63
C GLY A 403 -33.96 17.19 13.38
N SER A 404 -33.11 16.41 12.73
CA SER A 404 -32.32 15.37 13.38
C SER A 404 -31.32 15.97 14.36
N LEU A 405 -31.02 15.25 15.44
CA LEU A 405 -29.99 15.66 16.39
C LEU A 405 -28.64 15.13 15.97
N TYR A 406 -27.58 15.92 16.20
CA TYR A 406 -26.21 15.50 16.08
C TYR A 406 -25.36 16.16 17.17
N TRP A 407 -24.25 15.52 17.50
CA TRP A 407 -23.31 16.02 18.51
C TRP A 407 -21.94 16.27 17.83
N ARG A 408 -21.33 17.41 18.20
CA ARG A 408 -20.06 17.84 17.65
C ARG A 408 -19.16 18.32 18.78
N ASP A 409 -17.91 17.86 18.80
CA ASP A 409 -16.89 18.47 19.66
C ASP A 409 -16.63 19.93 19.22
N LYS A 410 -16.74 20.85 20.16
CA LYS A 410 -16.59 22.30 19.91
C LYS A 410 -15.12 22.74 19.71
N ALA A 411 -14.23 21.88 19.29
CA ALA A 411 -12.88 22.30 18.93
C ALA A 411 -12.95 23.21 17.70
N PRO A 412 -12.38 24.41 17.70
CA PRO A 412 -12.31 25.23 16.51
C PRO A 412 -11.52 24.47 15.47
N LEU A 413 -12.10 24.29 14.29
CA LEU A 413 -11.39 23.88 13.09
C LEU A 413 -10.41 25.00 12.73
N GLU A 414 -9.25 25.06 13.37
CA GLU A 414 -8.12 25.77 12.78
C GLU A 414 -7.75 25.00 11.52
N PRO A 415 -7.73 25.62 10.34
CA PRO A 415 -7.29 24.97 9.12
C PRO A 415 -5.77 24.80 9.17
N THR A 416 -5.30 23.80 9.89
CA THR A 416 -3.93 23.33 9.73
C THR A 416 -3.88 22.53 8.43
N PRO A 417 -3.01 22.88 7.47
CA PRO A 417 -2.84 22.10 6.27
C PRO A 417 -2.18 20.75 6.65
N ARG A 418 -3.00 19.78 6.99
CA ARG A 418 -2.53 18.40 7.21
C ARG A 418 -2.41 17.74 5.85
N ARG A 419 -1.21 17.40 5.43
CA ARG A 419 -0.90 16.69 4.20
C ARG A 419 -1.60 15.32 4.07
N PHE A 420 -2.18 14.80 5.14
CA PHE A 420 -3.01 13.60 5.21
C PHE A 420 -4.02 13.77 6.35
N ALA A 421 -4.99 14.65 6.20
CA ALA A 421 -6.11 14.68 7.12
C ALA A 421 -6.98 13.45 6.83
N GLN A 422 -7.01 12.49 7.73
CA GLN A 422 -8.17 11.60 7.78
C GLN A 422 -9.41 12.48 8.01
N PRO A 423 -10.53 12.20 7.34
CA PRO A 423 -11.79 12.88 7.63
C PRO A 423 -12.03 12.83 9.14
N ASP A 424 -12.42 13.95 9.72
CA ASP A 424 -12.82 13.96 11.12
C ASP A 424 -14.12 13.16 11.23
N MET A 425 -14.00 11.91 11.66
CA MET A 425 -15.13 10.99 11.82
C MET A 425 -15.95 11.27 13.09
N SER A 426 -15.57 12.26 13.89
CA SER A 426 -16.26 12.58 15.14
C SER A 426 -17.72 12.98 14.90
N ASP A 427 -18.00 13.66 13.78
CA ASP A 427 -19.37 14.05 13.41
C ASP A 427 -20.21 12.86 12.94
N VAL A 428 -19.60 11.81 12.40
CA VAL A 428 -20.27 10.60 11.93
C VAL A 428 -20.51 9.60 13.06
N GLU A 429 -19.57 9.52 14.00
CA GLU A 429 -19.71 8.62 15.16
C GLU A 429 -20.79 9.09 16.13
N ASN A 430 -21.17 10.34 16.10
CA ASN A 430 -22.11 10.98 17.03
C ASN A 430 -23.51 11.17 16.46
N THR A 431 -23.78 10.75 15.21
CA THR A 431 -25.13 10.75 14.59
C THR A 431 -25.77 9.37 14.66
#